data_cbc80f9b5a4233e8ce27a7a9973535bd
#
_entry.id   cbc80f9b5a4233e8ce27a7a9973535bd
#
_cell.length_a   1.000
_cell.length_b   1.000
_cell.length_c   1.000
_cell.angle_alpha   90.00
_cell.angle_beta   90.00
_cell.angle_gamma   90.00
#
_symmetry.space_group_name_H-M   'P 1'
#
loop_
_entity.id
_entity.type
_entity.pdbx_description
1 polymer ?
#
loop_
_entity_poly.entity_id
_entity_poly.type
_entity_poly.pdbx_seq_one_letter_code
_entity_poly.pdbx_strand_id
1 'polypeptide(L)'
;MAERTARALSDCAQTGEDDPGWNVSVSRGFGEGKADLRAWTALAWEASDALLFVGAAGIAVRAIAPHVASKAKDPAVVVIDEAGRFAVPLLSGHLGGANELAQTVARAAGAIPVITTATDVRGVWAVDTWARCEGLAVSNPEAIKRVSARLLSGGRVALYSDMPISGQPPEGVDIASDRARADIVVSPFAGANAGAFVRAAETTGEVVPDGETGKPACVRAQAPAPEPLRLVVPCIVAGIGCRRGA
;
A
#
# COMPACT_ATOMS: atom_id res chain seq x y z
N MET A 1 -17.93 23.74 -1.21
CA MET A 1 -17.23 22.55 -1.73
C MET A 1 -17.17 21.43 -0.70
N ALA A 2 -16.56 21.59 0.46
CA ALA A 2 -16.39 20.51 1.45
C ALA A 2 -17.68 19.75 1.81
N GLU A 3 -18.75 20.43 2.14
CA GLU A 3 -20.03 19.79 2.48
C GLU A 3 -20.67 19.06 1.30
N ARG A 4 -20.55 19.61 0.10
CA ARG A 4 -21.05 18.96 -1.12
C ARG A 4 -20.27 17.67 -1.39
N THR A 5 -18.93 17.70 -1.27
CA THR A 5 -18.08 16.53 -1.46
C THR A 5 -18.32 15.50 -0.36
N ALA A 6 -18.46 15.92 0.89
CA ALA A 6 -18.75 15.01 2.00
C ALA A 6 -20.10 14.31 1.84
N ARG A 7 -21.15 15.03 1.44
CA ARG A 7 -22.46 14.44 1.15
C ARG A 7 -22.36 13.44 0.00
N ALA A 8 -21.70 13.82 -1.10
CA ALA A 8 -21.53 12.94 -2.24
C ALA A 8 -20.72 11.67 -1.91
N LEU A 9 -19.71 11.75 -1.03
CA LEU A 9 -18.98 10.58 -0.54
C LEU A 9 -19.86 9.68 0.33
N SER A 10 -20.68 10.27 1.21
CA SER A 10 -21.64 9.51 2.02
C SER A 10 -22.71 8.83 1.17
N ASP A 11 -23.17 9.50 0.10
CA ASP A 11 -24.18 8.96 -0.82
C ASP A 11 -23.60 7.85 -1.72
N CYS A 12 -22.35 7.95 -2.16
CA CYS A 12 -21.67 6.89 -2.94
C CYS A 12 -21.55 5.57 -2.15
N ALA A 13 -21.46 5.66 -0.84
CA ALA A 13 -21.40 4.50 0.06
C ALA A 13 -22.69 3.69 0.13
N GLN A 14 -23.81 4.20 -0.36
CA GLN A 14 -25.11 3.54 -0.27
C GLN A 14 -25.48 2.75 -1.54
N THR A 15 -24.63 2.76 -2.57
CA THR A 15 -24.97 2.18 -3.88
C THR A 15 -24.34 0.81 -4.16
N GLY A 16 -23.52 0.25 -3.26
CA GLY A 16 -22.91 -1.08 -3.39
C GLY A 16 -23.23 -1.98 -2.22
N GLU A 17 -23.75 -3.18 -2.47
CA GLU A 17 -24.11 -4.16 -1.42
C GLU A 17 -22.94 -4.62 -0.54
N ASP A 18 -21.68 -4.36 -0.93
CA ASP A 18 -20.46 -4.79 -0.23
C ASP A 18 -19.53 -3.62 0.19
N ASP A 19 -19.90 -2.35 -0.01
CA ASP A 19 -19.10 -1.21 0.42
C ASP A 19 -19.53 -0.77 1.82
N PRO A 20 -18.66 -0.84 2.85
CA PRO A 20 -19.02 -0.51 4.24
C PRO A 20 -19.35 0.98 4.44
N GLY A 21 -19.30 1.78 3.40
CA GLY A 21 -19.60 3.20 3.44
C GLY A 21 -18.50 4.04 4.11
N TRP A 22 -18.50 5.34 3.78
CA TRP A 22 -17.62 6.31 4.43
C TRP A 22 -18.36 7.01 5.57
N ASN A 23 -17.85 6.88 6.79
CA ASN A 23 -18.28 7.75 7.89
C ASN A 23 -17.49 9.06 7.77
N VAL A 24 -18.14 10.12 7.28
CA VAL A 24 -17.50 11.39 6.96
C VAL A 24 -17.85 12.45 7.99
N SER A 25 -16.84 13.00 8.67
CA SER A 25 -16.95 14.18 9.51
C SER A 25 -16.37 15.42 8.80
N VAL A 26 -17.02 16.56 8.92
CA VAL A 26 -16.61 17.81 8.27
C VAL A 26 -16.23 18.86 9.31
N SER A 27 -15.03 19.43 9.18
CA SER A 27 -14.58 20.58 9.95
C SER A 27 -14.28 21.76 9.05
N ARG A 28 -14.65 22.97 9.48
CA ARG A 28 -14.43 24.20 8.71
C ARG A 28 -13.20 24.93 9.23
N GLY A 29 -12.27 25.29 8.34
CA GLY A 29 -11.08 26.08 8.67
C GLY A 29 -11.30 27.60 8.66
N PHE A 30 -12.53 28.09 8.40
CA PHE A 30 -12.87 29.51 8.29
C PHE A 30 -14.29 29.81 8.80
N GLY A 31 -14.58 31.07 9.07
CA GLY A 31 -15.87 31.47 9.57
C GLY A 31 -16.01 31.35 11.10
N GLU A 32 -17.22 31.51 11.58
CA GLU A 32 -17.56 31.33 12.99
C GLU A 32 -17.48 29.83 13.35
N GLY A 33 -16.90 29.53 14.51
CA GLY A 33 -16.67 28.11 14.92
C GLY A 33 -15.57 27.40 14.14
N LYS A 34 -14.64 28.13 13.49
CA LYS A 34 -13.53 27.55 12.75
C LYS A 34 -12.64 26.66 13.63
N ALA A 35 -12.28 25.49 13.12
CA ALA A 35 -11.29 24.64 13.74
C ALA A 35 -9.86 25.18 13.50
N ASP A 36 -9.01 25.06 14.51
CA ASP A 36 -7.57 25.20 14.28
C ASP A 36 -7.09 24.04 13.42
N LEU A 37 -6.50 24.35 12.26
CA LEU A 37 -6.12 23.34 11.27
C LEU A 37 -5.07 22.36 11.83
N ARG A 38 -4.13 22.82 12.64
CA ARG A 38 -3.09 21.95 13.21
C ARG A 38 -3.67 21.03 14.26
N ALA A 39 -4.48 21.56 15.16
CA ALA A 39 -5.16 20.76 16.19
C ALA A 39 -6.12 19.74 15.55
N TRP A 40 -6.90 20.15 14.55
CA TRP A 40 -7.75 19.24 13.80
C TRP A 40 -6.96 18.14 13.10
N THR A 41 -5.86 18.51 12.41
CA THR A 41 -5.03 17.51 11.70
C THR A 41 -4.44 16.48 12.66
N ALA A 42 -3.96 16.92 13.83
CA ALA A 42 -3.41 16.00 14.83
C ALA A 42 -4.45 14.99 15.32
N LEU A 43 -5.67 15.46 15.64
CA LEU A 43 -6.75 14.57 16.08
C LEU A 43 -7.23 13.62 14.96
N ALA A 44 -7.43 14.17 13.75
CA ALA A 44 -7.90 13.39 12.63
C ALA A 44 -6.87 12.36 12.16
N TRP A 45 -5.58 12.66 12.28
CA TRP A 45 -4.48 11.74 11.93
C TRP A 45 -4.52 10.43 12.70
N GLU A 46 -4.84 10.51 14.00
CA GLU A 46 -4.91 9.33 14.88
C GLU A 46 -6.27 8.60 14.80
N ALA A 47 -7.33 9.32 14.45
CA ALA A 47 -8.70 8.82 14.57
C ALA A 47 -9.32 8.39 13.23
N SER A 48 -8.66 8.67 12.09
CA SER A 48 -9.27 8.48 10.77
C SER A 48 -8.39 7.63 9.85
N ASP A 49 -9.02 6.81 9.00
CA ASP A 49 -8.34 6.07 7.94
C ASP A 49 -7.92 6.98 6.78
N ALA A 50 -8.60 8.12 6.63
CA ALA A 50 -8.32 9.06 5.54
C ALA A 50 -8.62 10.52 5.93
N LEU A 51 -7.82 11.45 5.38
CA LEU A 51 -8.01 12.89 5.49
C LEU A 51 -8.22 13.50 4.10
N LEU A 52 -9.29 14.25 3.95
CA LEU A 52 -9.56 15.04 2.74
C LEU A 52 -9.44 16.52 3.07
N PHE A 53 -8.46 17.19 2.48
CA PHE A 53 -8.32 18.63 2.56
C PHE A 53 -9.01 19.30 1.37
N VAL A 54 -9.80 20.36 1.63
CA VAL A 54 -10.39 21.19 0.60
C VAL A 54 -9.69 22.54 0.63
N GLY A 55 -8.83 22.81 -0.37
CA GLY A 55 -8.03 24.03 -0.44
C GLY A 55 -6.66 23.82 -1.10
N ALA A 56 -5.71 24.70 -0.80
CA ALA A 56 -4.38 24.64 -1.40
C ALA A 56 -3.55 23.46 -0.88
N ALA A 57 -2.95 22.69 -1.78
CA ALA A 57 -2.11 21.53 -1.45
C ALA A 57 -0.95 21.90 -0.49
N GLY A 58 -0.34 23.07 -0.64
CA GLY A 58 0.74 23.51 0.25
C GLY A 58 0.30 23.73 1.70
N ILE A 59 -0.98 24.05 1.95
CA ILE A 59 -1.56 24.14 3.30
C ILE A 59 -1.70 22.73 3.88
N ALA A 60 -2.25 21.79 3.11
CA ALA A 60 -2.38 20.39 3.52
C ALA A 60 -1.01 19.78 3.85
N VAL A 61 -0.01 19.97 2.98
CA VAL A 61 1.36 19.45 3.20
C VAL A 61 1.95 19.99 4.51
N ARG A 62 1.82 21.30 4.79
CA ARG A 62 2.34 21.86 6.06
C ARG A 62 1.57 21.36 7.29
N ALA A 63 0.29 21.06 7.15
CA ALA A 63 -0.51 20.54 8.24
C ALA A 63 -0.10 19.09 8.58
N ILE A 64 0.11 18.23 7.58
CA ILE A 64 0.43 16.82 7.80
C ILE A 64 1.92 16.57 8.09
N ALA A 65 2.83 17.43 7.64
CA ALA A 65 4.28 17.21 7.74
C ALA A 65 4.78 16.78 9.12
N PRO A 66 4.28 17.32 10.26
CA PRO A 66 4.71 16.90 11.60
C PRO A 66 4.32 15.47 11.96
N HIS A 67 3.36 14.88 11.26
CA HIS A 67 2.75 13.58 11.59
C HIS A 67 3.23 12.45 10.68
N VAL A 68 3.79 12.78 9.51
CA VAL A 68 4.24 11.79 8.52
C VAL A 68 5.36 10.91 9.10
N ALA A 69 5.12 9.61 9.15
CA ALA A 69 6.06 8.65 9.71
C ALA A 69 6.31 7.44 8.79
N SER A 70 5.27 6.79 8.32
CA SER A 70 5.39 5.55 7.55
C SER A 70 4.20 5.34 6.61
N LYS A 71 4.49 5.08 5.34
CA LYS A 71 3.47 4.78 4.33
C LYS A 71 2.60 3.54 4.64
N ALA A 72 3.01 2.72 5.61
CA ALA A 72 2.26 1.55 6.04
C ALA A 72 1.29 1.84 7.20
N LYS A 73 1.45 2.99 7.87
CA LYS A 73 0.66 3.38 9.04
C LYS A 73 -0.08 4.70 8.84
N ASP A 74 0.51 5.59 8.04
CA ASP A 74 -0.05 6.92 7.82
C ASP A 74 -1.39 6.79 7.07
N PRO A 75 -2.40 7.57 7.44
CA PRO A 75 -3.71 7.57 6.77
C PRO A 75 -3.59 8.00 5.30
N ALA A 76 -4.59 7.66 4.52
CA ALA A 76 -4.74 8.21 3.18
C ALA A 76 -4.92 9.73 3.25
N VAL A 77 -4.16 10.49 2.46
CA VAL A 77 -4.33 11.95 2.40
C VAL A 77 -4.59 12.38 0.98
N VAL A 78 -5.73 13.04 0.78
CA VAL A 78 -6.13 13.62 -0.49
C VAL A 78 -6.38 15.11 -0.31
N VAL A 79 -6.03 15.91 -1.29
CA VAL A 79 -6.42 17.31 -1.38
C VAL A 79 -7.26 17.55 -2.63
N ILE A 80 -8.32 18.31 -2.51
CA ILE A 80 -9.08 18.87 -3.63
C ILE A 80 -9.01 20.40 -3.57
N ASP A 81 -8.78 21.05 -4.70
CA ASP A 81 -8.74 22.52 -4.73
C ASP A 81 -10.14 23.11 -4.42
N GLU A 82 -10.19 24.35 -3.98
CA GLU A 82 -11.45 24.97 -3.53
C GLU A 82 -12.50 25.11 -4.64
N ALA A 83 -12.05 25.14 -5.92
CA ALA A 83 -12.92 25.13 -7.08
C ALA A 83 -13.40 23.73 -7.46
N GLY A 84 -12.83 22.68 -6.85
CA GLY A 84 -13.19 21.28 -7.13
C GLY A 84 -12.76 20.79 -8.49
N ARG A 85 -11.62 21.26 -9.00
CA ARG A 85 -11.11 20.88 -10.32
C ARG A 85 -10.16 19.71 -10.30
N PHE A 86 -9.34 19.58 -9.25
CA PHE A 86 -8.29 18.58 -9.16
C PHE A 86 -8.32 17.88 -7.80
N ALA A 87 -8.41 16.56 -7.80
CA ALA A 87 -8.26 15.73 -6.62
C ALA A 87 -6.89 15.03 -6.65
N VAL A 88 -6.03 15.34 -5.68
CA VAL A 88 -4.62 14.93 -5.68
C VAL A 88 -4.34 14.09 -4.45
N PRO A 89 -3.95 12.81 -4.58
CA PRO A 89 -3.46 12.01 -3.46
C PRO A 89 -2.08 12.51 -3.07
N LEU A 90 -1.93 12.92 -1.80
CA LEU A 90 -0.67 13.43 -1.27
C LEU A 90 0.16 12.36 -0.58
N LEU A 91 -0.50 11.40 0.10
CA LEU A 91 0.17 10.43 0.94
C LEU A 91 -0.60 9.10 0.94
N SER A 92 0.14 7.99 1.13
CA SER A 92 -0.39 6.62 1.27
C SER A 92 -1.23 6.17 0.07
N GLY A 93 -0.71 6.40 -1.16
CA GLY A 93 -1.43 6.20 -2.43
C GLY A 93 -2.02 4.80 -2.59
N HIS A 94 -1.21 3.73 -2.43
CA HIS A 94 -1.63 2.35 -2.64
C HIS A 94 -2.14 1.70 -1.35
N LEU A 95 -1.25 1.38 -0.40
CA LEU A 95 -1.62 0.69 0.83
C LEU A 95 -2.67 1.44 1.65
N GLY A 96 -2.54 2.76 1.77
CA GLY A 96 -3.52 3.59 2.46
C GLY A 96 -4.77 3.89 1.63
N GLY A 97 -4.75 3.64 0.30
CA GLY A 97 -5.90 3.85 -0.58
C GLY A 97 -6.13 5.29 -1.05
N ALA A 98 -5.15 6.19 -0.90
CA ALA A 98 -5.34 7.59 -1.30
C ALA A 98 -5.58 7.77 -2.82
N ASN A 99 -5.04 6.90 -3.68
CA ASN A 99 -5.28 6.96 -5.11
C ASN A 99 -6.75 6.66 -5.44
N GLU A 100 -7.33 5.66 -4.82
CA GLU A 100 -8.76 5.33 -5.01
C GLU A 100 -9.68 6.36 -4.38
N LEU A 101 -9.33 6.85 -3.19
CA LEU A 101 -10.07 7.95 -2.57
C LEU A 101 -10.07 9.19 -3.47
N ALA A 102 -8.91 9.54 -4.08
CA ALA A 102 -8.84 10.66 -5.01
C ALA A 102 -9.72 10.46 -6.24
N GLN A 103 -9.80 9.23 -6.77
CA GLN A 103 -10.72 8.90 -7.88
C GLN A 103 -12.18 9.01 -7.44
N THR A 104 -12.52 8.54 -6.24
CA THR A 104 -13.88 8.61 -5.70
C THR A 104 -14.29 10.05 -5.44
N VAL A 105 -13.42 10.86 -4.82
CA VAL A 105 -13.62 12.30 -4.62
C VAL A 105 -13.78 13.01 -5.96
N ALA A 106 -12.96 12.67 -6.95
CA ALA A 106 -13.04 13.26 -8.27
C ALA A 106 -14.38 12.96 -8.95
N ARG A 107 -14.84 11.72 -8.91
CA ARG A 107 -16.18 11.35 -9.44
C ARG A 107 -17.29 12.14 -8.73
N ALA A 108 -17.27 12.18 -7.41
CA ALA A 108 -18.27 12.87 -6.61
C ALA A 108 -18.31 14.38 -6.82
N ALA A 109 -17.16 15.01 -7.06
CA ALA A 109 -17.03 16.45 -7.24
C ALA A 109 -17.09 16.92 -8.71
N GLY A 110 -16.98 16.00 -9.67
CA GLY A 110 -16.75 16.32 -11.10
C GLY A 110 -15.33 16.85 -11.35
N ALA A 111 -14.37 16.43 -10.52
CA ALA A 111 -12.96 16.83 -10.60
C ALA A 111 -12.12 15.88 -11.46
N ILE A 112 -10.89 16.28 -11.73
CA ILE A 112 -9.87 15.43 -12.38
C ILE A 112 -8.99 14.81 -11.30
N PRO A 113 -8.88 13.47 -11.21
CA PRO A 113 -7.93 12.83 -10.31
C PRO A 113 -6.51 12.97 -10.86
N VAL A 114 -5.56 13.41 -10.03
CA VAL A 114 -4.16 13.61 -10.43
C VAL A 114 -3.29 12.54 -9.77
N ILE A 115 -3.34 11.33 -10.31
CA ILE A 115 -2.57 10.18 -9.82
C ILE A 115 -1.15 10.24 -10.40
N THR A 116 -0.13 10.22 -9.52
CA THR A 116 1.28 10.39 -9.91
C THR A 116 2.15 9.19 -9.58
N THR A 117 1.61 8.14 -8.99
CA THR A 117 2.35 6.93 -8.65
C THR A 117 2.83 6.20 -9.90
N ALA A 118 4.08 5.76 -9.90
CA ALA A 118 4.74 5.24 -11.10
C ALA A 118 4.06 3.98 -11.68
N THR A 119 3.52 3.12 -10.83
CA THR A 119 2.78 1.93 -11.25
C THR A 119 1.49 2.29 -11.96
N ASP A 120 0.72 3.25 -11.44
CA ASP A 120 -0.52 3.70 -12.09
C ASP A 120 -0.25 4.41 -13.42
N VAL A 121 0.75 5.32 -13.45
CA VAL A 121 1.13 6.06 -14.66
C VAL A 121 1.59 5.12 -15.78
N ARG A 122 2.25 4.02 -15.45
CA ARG A 122 2.76 3.04 -16.43
C ARG A 122 1.82 1.87 -16.66
N GLY A 123 0.68 1.81 -15.98
CA GLY A 123 -0.26 0.68 -16.05
C GLY A 123 0.34 -0.64 -15.54
N VAL A 124 1.33 -0.58 -14.63
CA VAL A 124 1.98 -1.76 -14.07
C VAL A 124 1.21 -2.24 -12.85
N TRP A 125 1.03 -3.55 -12.73
CA TRP A 125 0.36 -4.15 -11.59
C TRP A 125 1.00 -3.74 -10.25
N ALA A 126 0.17 -3.20 -9.34
CA ALA A 126 0.56 -2.76 -8.02
C ALA A 126 0.17 -3.83 -6.98
N VAL A 127 1.16 -4.58 -6.50
CA VAL A 127 0.95 -5.70 -5.56
C VAL A 127 0.30 -5.27 -4.26
N ASP A 128 0.59 -4.08 -3.78
CA ASP A 128 0.04 -3.52 -2.54
C ASP A 128 -1.43 -3.08 -2.70
N THR A 129 -1.79 -2.50 -3.85
CA THR A 129 -3.20 -2.23 -4.18
C THR A 129 -3.99 -3.52 -4.30
N TRP A 130 -3.45 -4.51 -5.03
CA TRP A 130 -4.08 -5.82 -5.16
C TRP A 130 -4.26 -6.50 -3.79
N ALA A 131 -3.21 -6.54 -2.96
CA ALA A 131 -3.31 -7.13 -1.63
C ALA A 131 -4.42 -6.49 -0.78
N ARG A 132 -4.57 -5.17 -0.85
CA ARG A 132 -5.63 -4.46 -0.15
C ARG A 132 -7.03 -4.80 -0.70
N CYS A 133 -7.20 -4.86 -2.02
CA CYS A 133 -8.47 -5.23 -2.66
C CYS A 133 -8.90 -6.67 -2.30
N GLU A 134 -7.93 -7.58 -2.20
CA GLU A 134 -8.17 -8.97 -1.79
C GLU A 134 -8.24 -9.15 -0.26
N GLY A 135 -8.20 -8.07 0.51
CA GLY A 135 -8.23 -8.14 1.97
C GLY A 135 -7.01 -8.81 2.60
N LEU A 136 -5.87 -8.84 1.90
CA LEU A 136 -4.63 -9.45 2.37
C LEU A 136 -3.82 -8.46 3.23
N ALA A 137 -3.28 -8.94 4.34
CA ALA A 137 -2.34 -8.17 5.13
C ALA A 137 -0.91 -8.36 4.62
N VAL A 138 -0.15 -7.26 4.49
CA VAL A 138 1.25 -7.28 4.09
C VAL A 138 2.12 -7.40 5.33
N SER A 139 2.84 -8.50 5.51
CA SER A 139 3.67 -8.73 6.70
C SER A 139 5.05 -8.09 6.65
N ASN A 140 5.57 -7.81 5.44
CA ASN A 140 6.88 -7.17 5.21
C ASN A 140 6.79 -6.06 4.14
N PRO A 141 6.25 -4.88 4.48
CA PRO A 141 5.97 -3.79 3.52
C PRO A 141 7.21 -3.27 2.76
N GLU A 142 8.40 -3.43 3.33
CA GLU A 142 9.67 -3.06 2.69
C GLU A 142 9.94 -3.84 1.39
N ALA A 143 9.43 -5.07 1.30
CA ALA A 143 9.60 -5.90 0.11
C ALA A 143 8.75 -5.41 -1.10
N ILE A 144 7.70 -4.63 -0.87
CA ILE A 144 6.87 -4.04 -1.94
C ILE A 144 7.75 -3.25 -2.93
N LYS A 145 8.71 -2.47 -2.40
CA LYS A 145 9.60 -1.66 -3.26
C LYS A 145 10.37 -2.50 -4.27
N ARG A 146 10.84 -3.69 -3.86
CA ARG A 146 11.60 -4.60 -4.72
C ARG A 146 10.72 -5.19 -5.81
N VAL A 147 9.53 -5.67 -5.44
CA VAL A 147 8.55 -6.23 -6.38
C VAL A 147 8.15 -5.17 -7.41
N SER A 148 7.74 -3.99 -6.95
CA SER A 148 7.35 -2.87 -7.82
C SER A 148 8.49 -2.40 -8.72
N ALA A 149 9.72 -2.27 -8.21
CA ALA A 149 10.87 -1.87 -9.00
C ALA A 149 11.17 -2.87 -10.11
N ARG A 150 11.08 -4.18 -9.84
CA ARG A 150 11.29 -5.23 -10.83
C ARG A 150 10.26 -5.18 -11.95
N LEU A 151 8.97 -5.04 -11.60
CA LEU A 151 7.90 -4.89 -12.58
C LEU A 151 8.04 -3.59 -13.40
N LEU A 152 8.35 -2.46 -12.75
CA LEU A 152 8.58 -1.18 -13.43
C LEU A 152 9.78 -1.20 -14.37
N SER A 153 10.76 -2.06 -14.14
CA SER A 153 11.88 -2.27 -15.07
C SER A 153 11.58 -3.23 -16.22
N GLY A 154 10.34 -3.72 -16.34
CA GLY A 154 9.93 -4.69 -17.36
C GLY A 154 10.30 -6.14 -17.00
N GLY A 155 10.75 -6.39 -15.78
CA GLY A 155 11.00 -7.74 -15.26
C GLY A 155 9.72 -8.46 -14.86
N ARG A 156 9.84 -9.76 -14.58
CA ARG A 156 8.73 -10.60 -14.11
C ARG A 156 8.94 -10.97 -12.65
N VAL A 157 7.84 -11.19 -11.92
CA VAL A 157 7.85 -11.63 -10.53
C VAL A 157 7.09 -12.95 -10.40
N ALA A 158 7.56 -13.81 -9.51
CA ALA A 158 6.95 -15.10 -9.23
C ALA A 158 6.05 -15.01 -7.99
N LEU A 159 4.78 -15.40 -8.12
CA LEU A 159 3.80 -15.44 -7.04
C LEU A 159 3.48 -16.90 -6.70
N TYR A 160 3.66 -17.25 -5.44
CA TYR A 160 3.24 -18.53 -4.87
C TYR A 160 2.08 -18.31 -3.91
N SER A 161 1.09 -19.20 -3.91
CA SER A 161 -0.02 -19.16 -2.98
C SER A 161 -0.30 -20.54 -2.38
N ASP A 162 -0.48 -20.58 -1.06
CA ASP A 162 -1.00 -21.76 -0.36
C ASP A 162 -2.53 -21.92 -0.55
N MET A 163 -3.18 -20.91 -1.16
CA MET A 163 -4.62 -20.89 -1.43
C MET A 163 -4.89 -20.99 -2.94
N PRO A 164 -6.05 -21.51 -3.34
CA PRO A 164 -6.43 -21.50 -4.75
C PRO A 164 -6.41 -20.10 -5.35
N ILE A 165 -5.80 -19.94 -6.51
CA ILE A 165 -5.81 -18.70 -7.28
C ILE A 165 -6.88 -18.84 -8.35
N SER A 166 -7.78 -17.88 -8.46
CA SER A 166 -8.77 -17.78 -9.53
C SER A 166 -8.40 -16.67 -10.51
N GLY A 167 -8.78 -16.85 -11.78
CA GLY A 167 -8.52 -15.88 -12.82
C GLY A 167 -7.13 -16.00 -13.45
N GLN A 168 -6.81 -15.03 -14.30
CA GLN A 168 -5.52 -14.96 -15.00
C GLN A 168 -4.54 -14.10 -14.20
N PRO A 169 -3.27 -14.50 -14.09
CA PRO A 169 -2.27 -13.65 -13.45
C PRO A 169 -2.11 -12.34 -14.24
N PRO A 170 -1.85 -11.23 -13.53
CA PRO A 170 -1.57 -9.96 -14.18
C PRO A 170 -0.31 -10.03 -15.06
N GLU A 171 -0.20 -9.07 -15.99
CA GLU A 171 1.01 -8.95 -16.80
C GLU A 171 2.25 -8.79 -15.91
N GLY A 172 3.32 -9.51 -16.23
CA GLY A 172 4.55 -9.51 -15.46
C GLY A 172 4.54 -10.42 -14.22
N VAL A 173 3.45 -11.14 -13.95
CA VAL A 173 3.35 -12.07 -12.81
C VAL A 173 3.28 -13.50 -13.30
N ASP A 174 4.17 -14.36 -12.80
CA ASP A 174 4.16 -15.79 -13.04
C ASP A 174 3.71 -16.54 -11.78
N ILE A 175 2.86 -17.56 -11.94
CA ILE A 175 2.48 -18.42 -10.82
C ILE A 175 3.57 -19.46 -10.60
N ALA A 176 4.18 -19.43 -9.42
CA ALA A 176 5.21 -20.39 -9.03
C ALA A 176 4.61 -21.65 -8.42
N SER A 177 5.14 -22.79 -8.78
CA SER A 177 4.83 -24.09 -8.16
C SER A 177 5.64 -24.35 -6.89
N ASP A 178 6.72 -23.60 -6.68
CA ASP A 178 7.64 -23.75 -5.56
C ASP A 178 7.76 -22.42 -4.79
N ARG A 179 7.43 -22.49 -3.50
CA ARG A 179 7.52 -21.36 -2.55
C ARG A 179 8.93 -20.79 -2.46
N ALA A 180 9.97 -21.63 -2.58
CA ALA A 180 11.36 -21.20 -2.47
C ALA A 180 11.82 -20.28 -3.63
N ARG A 181 11.09 -20.30 -4.75
CA ARG A 181 11.38 -19.51 -5.95
C ARG A 181 10.49 -18.28 -6.07
N ALA A 182 9.60 -18.05 -5.10
CA ALA A 182 8.63 -16.97 -5.17
C ALA A 182 9.23 -15.62 -4.73
N ASP A 183 8.91 -14.59 -5.49
CA ASP A 183 9.12 -13.18 -5.09
C ASP A 183 8.01 -12.70 -4.16
N ILE A 184 6.80 -13.29 -4.30
CA ILE A 184 5.60 -12.99 -3.52
C ILE A 184 5.02 -14.30 -3.00
N VAL A 185 4.69 -14.34 -1.72
CA VAL A 185 4.04 -15.50 -1.07
C VAL A 185 2.73 -15.07 -0.45
N VAL A 186 1.63 -15.73 -0.84
CA VAL A 186 0.30 -15.60 -0.21
C VAL A 186 0.06 -16.82 0.67
N SER A 187 -0.19 -16.60 1.95
CA SER A 187 -0.35 -17.70 2.91
C SER A 187 -1.32 -17.31 4.02
N PRO A 188 -2.19 -18.23 4.50
CA PRO A 188 -3.00 -18.00 5.69
C PRO A 188 -2.17 -18.04 6.98
N PHE A 189 -0.92 -18.53 6.89
CA PHE A 189 -0.05 -18.69 8.04
C PHE A 189 0.93 -17.53 8.15
N ALA A 190 0.53 -16.47 8.85
CA ALA A 190 1.43 -15.43 9.36
C ALA A 190 2.23 -15.99 10.54
N GLY A 191 2.96 -17.07 10.33
CA GLY A 191 3.62 -17.72 11.45
C GLY A 191 4.95 -17.08 11.76
N ALA A 192 5.21 -16.91 13.05
CA ALA A 192 6.53 -16.67 13.63
C ALA A 192 7.61 -17.73 13.25
N ASN A 193 7.24 -18.74 12.47
CA ASN A 193 8.11 -19.83 11.99
C ASN A 193 8.53 -19.71 10.52
N ALA A 194 8.25 -18.60 9.86
CA ALA A 194 8.80 -18.36 8.53
C ALA A 194 10.31 -18.04 8.57
N GLY A 195 10.91 -17.91 9.77
CA GLY A 195 12.35 -17.74 9.97
C GLY A 195 13.16 -19.04 10.14
N ALA A 196 12.52 -20.22 10.22
CA ALA A 196 13.20 -21.46 10.54
C ALA A 196 13.53 -22.37 9.35
N PHE A 197 13.30 -21.95 8.11
CA PHE A 197 13.82 -22.60 6.92
C PHE A 197 14.81 -21.71 6.18
N VAL A 198 15.84 -21.27 6.88
CA VAL A 198 17.11 -21.05 6.22
C VAL A 198 17.68 -22.44 6.01
N ARG A 199 17.42 -23.06 4.87
CA ARG A 199 18.35 -24.05 4.36
C ARG A 199 19.68 -23.32 4.25
N ALA A 200 20.64 -23.75 5.04
CA ALA A 200 22.03 -23.50 4.74
C ALA A 200 22.20 -23.87 3.25
N ALA A 201 22.42 -22.87 2.40
CA ALA A 201 22.87 -23.10 1.06
C ALA A 201 24.15 -23.92 1.23
N GLU A 202 24.11 -25.16 0.79
CA GLU A 202 25.32 -25.94 0.65
C GLU A 202 26.27 -25.10 -0.18
N THR A 203 27.34 -24.70 0.45
CA THR A 203 28.46 -23.98 -0.14
C THR A 203 29.17 -24.96 -1.07
N THR A 204 28.68 -25.15 -2.29
CA THR A 204 29.53 -25.60 -3.39
C THR A 204 30.25 -24.36 -3.91
N GLY A 205 31.22 -23.90 -3.12
CA GLY A 205 32.18 -22.89 -3.56
C GLY A 205 33.18 -23.62 -4.46
N GLU A 206 33.11 -23.35 -5.74
CA GLU A 206 34.18 -23.66 -6.67
C GLU A 206 35.37 -22.74 -6.31
N VAL A 207 36.42 -23.35 -5.77
CA VAL A 207 37.67 -22.67 -5.46
C VAL A 207 38.41 -22.49 -6.78
N VAL A 208 38.41 -21.31 -7.34
CA VAL A 208 39.29 -20.94 -8.44
C VAL A 208 40.60 -20.43 -7.81
N PRO A 209 41.72 -21.12 -7.99
CA PRO A 209 43.01 -20.65 -7.50
C PRO A 209 43.49 -19.48 -8.39
N ASP A 210 43.70 -18.31 -7.79
CA ASP A 210 44.47 -17.28 -8.45
C ASP A 210 45.97 -17.64 -8.37
N GLY A 211 46.55 -17.83 -9.52
CA GLY A 211 47.92 -18.18 -9.59
C GLY A 211 48.83 -16.97 -9.41
N GLU A 212 49.27 -16.65 -8.21
CA GLU A 212 50.59 -16.00 -8.01
C GLU A 212 50.94 -15.61 -6.56
N THR A 213 50.07 -15.69 -5.56
CA THR A 213 50.48 -15.18 -4.24
C THR A 213 50.26 -16.10 -3.03
N GLY A 214 49.83 -17.33 -3.20
CA GLY A 214 49.77 -18.32 -2.09
C GLY A 214 48.97 -17.90 -0.84
N LYS A 215 48.13 -16.87 -0.91
CA LYS A 215 47.22 -16.48 0.18
C LYS A 215 45.84 -17.07 -0.06
N PRO A 216 45.16 -17.62 0.98
CA PRO A 216 43.86 -18.19 0.81
C PRO A 216 42.89 -17.07 0.36
N ALA A 217 42.20 -17.30 -0.76
CA ALA A 217 41.16 -16.41 -1.27
C ALA A 217 40.10 -16.18 -0.19
N CYS A 218 39.82 -14.93 0.09
CA CYS A 218 38.75 -14.56 1.01
C CYS A 218 37.42 -14.92 0.35
N VAL A 219 36.74 -15.95 0.86
CA VAL A 219 35.39 -16.33 0.41
C VAL A 219 34.47 -15.16 0.74
N ARG A 220 34.09 -14.38 -0.27
CA ARG A 220 33.03 -13.40 -0.12
C ARG A 220 31.73 -14.17 0.11
N ALA A 221 31.24 -14.14 1.34
CA ALA A 221 29.90 -14.59 1.63
C ALA A 221 28.93 -13.85 0.70
N GLN A 222 28.24 -14.57 -0.17
CA GLN A 222 27.16 -14.00 -0.96
C GLN A 222 26.11 -13.50 0.02
N ALA A 223 25.67 -12.26 -0.16
CA ALA A 223 24.58 -11.73 0.62
C ALA A 223 23.37 -12.66 0.53
N PRO A 224 22.69 -12.99 1.63
CA PRO A 224 21.53 -13.87 1.60
C PRO A 224 20.52 -13.35 0.59
N ALA A 225 19.87 -14.27 -0.13
CA ALA A 225 18.83 -13.92 -1.09
C ALA A 225 17.77 -13.06 -0.38
N PRO A 226 17.28 -11.97 -1.02
CA PRO A 226 16.32 -11.09 -0.40
C PRO A 226 15.02 -11.85 -0.08
N GLU A 227 14.45 -11.62 1.09
CA GLU A 227 13.19 -12.26 1.49
C GLU A 227 12.05 -11.92 0.51
N PRO A 228 11.19 -12.89 0.16
CA PRO A 228 10.02 -12.64 -0.67
C PRO A 228 9.03 -11.72 0.02
N LEU A 229 8.22 -10.99 -0.75
CA LEU A 229 7.07 -10.26 -0.22
C LEU A 229 6.06 -11.26 0.34
N ARG A 230 5.68 -11.10 1.59
CA ARG A 230 4.74 -11.98 2.28
C ARG A 230 3.39 -11.30 2.41
N LEU A 231 2.39 -11.90 1.79
CA LEU A 231 0.99 -11.51 1.89
C LEU A 231 0.26 -12.54 2.76
N VAL A 232 -0.43 -12.05 3.76
CA VAL A 232 -1.13 -12.89 4.74
C VAL A 232 -2.63 -12.74 4.54
N VAL A 233 -3.32 -13.86 4.41
CA VAL A 233 -4.78 -13.90 4.50
C VAL A 233 -5.15 -13.79 5.98
N PRO A 234 -5.90 -12.76 6.40
CA PRO A 234 -6.36 -12.67 7.77
C PRO A 234 -7.19 -13.91 8.11
N CYS A 235 -6.73 -14.72 9.05
CA CYS A 235 -7.47 -15.88 9.49
C CYS A 235 -8.67 -15.41 10.33
N ILE A 236 -9.88 -15.59 9.85
CA ILE A 236 -11.10 -15.39 10.66
C ILE A 236 -11.19 -16.58 11.61
N VAL A 237 -10.54 -16.48 12.75
CA VAL A 237 -10.83 -17.39 13.85
C VAL A 237 -12.12 -16.93 14.49
N ALA A 238 -13.19 -17.69 14.18
CA ALA A 238 -14.47 -17.70 14.88
C ALA A 238 -14.93 -16.32 15.43
N GLY A 239 -15.63 -15.53 14.62
CA GLY A 239 -16.64 -14.59 15.13
C GLY A 239 -16.15 -13.23 15.63
N ILE A 240 -14.91 -12.84 15.43
CA ILE A 240 -14.46 -11.46 15.66
C ILE A 240 -14.17 -10.81 14.31
N GLY A 241 -15.22 -10.25 13.71
CA GLY A 241 -15.05 -9.38 12.55
C GLY A 241 -14.23 -8.17 12.98
N CYS A 242 -13.05 -7.93 12.38
CA CYS A 242 -12.46 -6.61 12.37
C CYS A 242 -13.39 -5.69 11.58
N ARG A 243 -14.37 -5.08 12.28
CA ARG A 243 -15.14 -3.97 11.74
C ARG A 243 -14.21 -2.77 11.66
N ARG A 244 -13.94 -2.28 10.47
CA ARG A 244 -13.61 -0.89 10.27
C ARG A 244 -14.83 -0.10 10.74
N GLY A 245 -14.67 0.65 11.83
CA GLY A 245 -15.63 1.63 12.32
C GLY A 245 -16.97 1.07 12.79
N ALA A 246 -17.15 0.91 14.10
CA ALA A 246 -18.41 1.22 14.74
C ALA A 246 -18.38 2.70 15.14
#